data_2dc00d5133d80af9d7b2e81acd30cdfa
#
_entry.id   2dc00d5133d80af9d7b2e81acd30cdfa
#
_cell.length_a   1.000
_cell.length_b   1.000
_cell.length_c   1.000
_cell.angle_alpha   90.00
_cell.angle_beta   90.00
_cell.angle_gamma   90.00
#
_symmetry.space_group_name_H-M   'P 1'
#
loop_
_entity.id
_entity.type
_entity.pdbx_description
1 polymer ?
#
loop_
_entity_poly.entity_id
_entity_poly.type
_entity_poly.pdbx_seq_one_letter_code
_entity_poly.pdbx_strand_id
1 'polypeptide(L)' 'MSKKEVTKEDILSRMKKIEGQAKGIQKMIEEDKCCGDIMIQISAIRSAINKVGGFIIDSYIKECLKESLENG' A
#
# COMPACT_ATOMS: atom_id res chain seq x y z
N MET A 1 -21.91 13.97 0.00
CA MET A 1 -21.32 12.70 0.38
C MET A 1 -20.09 12.92 1.23
N SER A 2 -20.14 12.47 2.46
CA SER A 2 -19.00 12.64 3.35
C SER A 2 -17.86 11.72 2.93
N LYS A 3 -16.68 12.28 2.75
CA LYS A 3 -15.49 11.48 2.51
C LYS A 3 -15.06 10.89 3.84
N LYS A 4 -14.99 9.57 3.88
CA LYS A 4 -14.47 8.90 5.05
C LYS A 4 -12.96 9.08 5.06
N GLU A 5 -12.44 9.67 6.09
CA GLU A 5 -11.00 9.81 6.24
C GLU A 5 -10.35 8.44 6.42
N VAL A 6 -9.24 8.23 5.71
CA VAL A 6 -8.46 7.00 5.84
C VAL A 6 -7.61 7.13 7.11
N THR A 7 -7.85 6.24 8.06
CA THR A 7 -7.14 6.24 9.33
C THR A 7 -5.82 5.49 9.24
N LYS A 8 -4.97 5.71 10.23
CA LYS A 8 -3.72 4.96 10.37
C LYS A 8 -3.99 3.46 10.41
N GLU A 9 -5.06 3.06 11.10
CA GLU A 9 -5.46 1.66 11.20
C GLU A 9 -5.84 1.08 9.85
N ASP A 10 -6.52 1.87 9.02
CA ASP A 10 -6.86 1.45 7.66
C ASP A 10 -5.60 1.20 6.83
N ILE A 11 -4.64 2.09 6.93
CA ILE A 11 -3.37 1.97 6.20
C ILE A 11 -2.61 0.73 6.67
N LEU A 12 -2.53 0.51 7.97
CA LEU A 12 -1.86 -0.66 8.54
C LEU A 12 -2.55 -1.95 8.10
N SER A 13 -3.88 -1.96 8.08
CA SER A 13 -4.64 -3.12 7.63
C SER A 13 -4.32 -3.46 6.18
N ARG A 14 -4.24 -2.45 5.32
CA ARG A 14 -3.86 -2.63 3.91
C ARG A 14 -2.44 -3.14 3.77
N MET A 15 -1.52 -2.65 4.59
CA MET A 15 -0.14 -3.10 4.58
C MET A 15 -0.02 -4.56 5.02
N LYS A 16 -0.83 -4.99 5.98
CA LYS A 16 -0.85 -6.40 6.38
C LYS A 16 -1.30 -7.31 5.26
N LYS A 17 -2.27 -6.87 4.47
CA LYS A 17 -2.72 -7.61 3.29
C LYS A 17 -1.60 -7.71 2.25
N ILE A 18 -0.88 -6.61 2.04
CA ILE A 18 0.26 -6.57 1.12
C ILE A 18 1.36 -7.52 1.59
N GLU A 19 1.62 -7.54 2.88
CA GLU A 19 2.57 -8.48 3.47
C GLU A 19 2.19 -9.93 3.16
N GLY A 20 0.91 -10.27 3.35
CA GLY A 20 0.41 -11.59 3.01
C GLY A 20 0.53 -11.91 1.53
N GLN A 21 0.25 -10.94 0.67
CA GLN A 21 0.41 -11.09 -0.77
C GLN A 21 1.88 -11.33 -1.15
N ALA A 22 2.80 -10.62 -0.51
CA ALA A 22 4.22 -10.81 -0.75
C ALA A 22 4.66 -12.22 -0.36
N LYS A 23 4.20 -12.73 0.77
CA LYS A 23 4.48 -14.11 1.19
C LYS A 23 3.92 -15.12 0.20
N GLY A 24 2.71 -14.85 -0.30
CA GLY A 24 2.09 -15.70 -1.31
C GLY A 24 2.90 -15.77 -2.59
N ILE A 25 3.44 -14.64 -3.02
CA ILE A 25 4.30 -14.57 -4.21
C ILE A 25 5.59 -15.35 -3.98
N GLN A 26 6.20 -15.22 -2.81
CA GLN A 26 7.40 -15.99 -2.46
C GLN A 26 7.14 -17.49 -2.57
N LYS A 27 6.00 -17.94 -2.06
CA LYS A 27 5.61 -19.33 -2.14
C LYS A 27 5.44 -19.79 -3.59
N MET A 28 4.82 -18.95 -4.42
CA MET A 28 4.67 -19.25 -5.84
C MET A 28 6.01 -19.43 -6.53
N ILE A 29 6.97 -18.58 -6.20
CA ILE A 29 8.31 -18.66 -6.75
C ILE A 29 8.99 -19.96 -6.29
N GLU A 30 8.88 -20.30 -5.01
CA GLU A 30 9.45 -21.53 -4.46
C GLU A 30 8.87 -22.77 -5.12
N GLU A 31 7.58 -22.74 -5.48
CA GLU A 31 6.89 -23.86 -6.09
C GLU A 31 6.98 -23.85 -7.62
N ASP A 32 7.77 -22.96 -8.17
CA ASP A 32 7.98 -22.85 -9.63
C ASP A 32 6.67 -22.68 -10.39
N LYS A 33 5.77 -21.86 -9.86
CA LYS A 33 4.52 -21.55 -10.54
C LYS A 33 4.79 -20.81 -11.85
N CYS A 34 3.83 -20.85 -12.77
CA CYS A 34 3.91 -20.18 -14.05
C CYS A 34 4.22 -18.70 -13.88
N CYS A 35 5.19 -18.18 -14.61
CA CYS A 35 5.62 -16.79 -14.48
C CYS A 35 4.47 -15.81 -14.79
N GLY A 36 3.54 -16.18 -15.67
CA GLY A 36 2.36 -15.37 -15.95
C GLY A 36 1.49 -15.18 -14.72
N ASP A 37 1.28 -16.27 -13.97
CA ASP A 37 0.49 -16.22 -12.74
C ASP A 37 1.19 -15.38 -11.68
N ILE A 38 2.50 -15.52 -11.57
CA ILE A 38 3.31 -14.72 -10.64
C ILE A 38 3.20 -13.23 -10.99
N MET A 39 3.29 -12.89 -12.29
CA MET A 39 3.20 -11.50 -12.74
C MET A 39 1.83 -10.88 -12.47
N ILE A 40 0.77 -11.68 -12.53
CA ILE A 40 -0.57 -11.21 -12.16
C ILE A 40 -0.58 -10.79 -10.70
N GLN A 41 0.02 -11.59 -9.82
CA GLN A 41 0.09 -11.28 -8.39
C GLN A 41 1.00 -10.07 -8.13
N ILE A 42 2.08 -9.95 -8.87
CA ILE A 42 2.98 -8.78 -8.78
C ILE A 42 2.20 -7.50 -9.15
N SER A 43 1.42 -7.55 -10.23
CA SER A 43 0.61 -6.39 -10.64
C SER A 43 -0.40 -6.00 -9.57
N ALA A 44 -1.01 -6.99 -8.92
CA ALA A 44 -1.96 -6.75 -7.85
C ALA A 44 -1.31 -6.07 -6.65
N ILE A 45 -0.13 -6.55 -6.23
CA ILE A 45 0.58 -5.96 -5.09
C ILE A 45 1.08 -4.55 -5.41
N ARG A 46 1.51 -4.29 -6.65
CA ARG A 46 1.91 -2.95 -7.08
C ARG A 46 0.75 -1.97 -6.97
N SER A 47 -0.43 -2.37 -7.45
CA SER A 47 -1.63 -1.53 -7.34
C SER A 47 -1.98 -1.25 -5.88
N ALA A 48 -1.89 -2.26 -5.03
CA ALA A 48 -2.19 -2.12 -3.60
C ALA A 48 -1.21 -1.16 -2.93
N ILE A 49 0.08 -1.28 -3.23
CA ILE A 49 1.11 -0.40 -2.67
C ILE A 49 0.92 1.03 -3.16
N ASN A 50 0.62 1.23 -4.43
CA ASN A 50 0.36 2.56 -4.98
C ASN A 50 -0.82 3.22 -4.27
N LYS A 51 -1.86 2.45 -3.98
CA LYS A 51 -3.03 2.97 -3.29
C LYS A 51 -2.69 3.41 -1.86
N VAL A 52 -1.90 2.60 -1.16
CA VAL A 52 -1.41 2.96 0.18
C VAL A 52 -0.57 4.23 0.11
N GLY A 53 0.32 4.33 -0.88
CA GLY A 53 1.12 5.53 -1.09
C GLY A 53 0.27 6.76 -1.27
N GLY A 54 -0.80 6.65 -2.07
CA GLY A 54 -1.76 7.73 -2.27
C GLY A 54 -2.43 8.17 -0.98
N PHE A 55 -2.85 7.23 -0.15
CA PHE A 55 -3.46 7.54 1.15
C PHE A 55 -2.47 8.23 2.08
N ILE A 56 -1.21 7.80 2.08
CA ILE A 56 -0.17 8.42 2.90
C ILE A 56 0.07 9.85 2.45
N ILE A 57 0.17 10.08 1.16
CA ILE A 57 0.35 11.42 0.62
C ILE A 57 -0.81 12.32 1.02
N ASP A 58 -2.05 11.84 0.85
CA ASP A 58 -3.23 12.63 1.20
C ASP A 58 -3.31 12.92 2.69
N SER A 59 -2.95 11.96 3.53
CA SER A 59 -3.10 12.09 4.98
C SER A 59 -1.96 12.83 5.64
N TYR A 60 -0.73 12.59 5.21
CA TYR A 60 0.46 13.10 5.90
C TYR A 60 1.10 14.30 5.26
N ILE A 61 0.91 14.51 3.97
CA ILE A 61 1.53 15.66 3.30
C ILE A 61 0.99 16.98 3.85
N LYS A 62 -0.29 17.00 4.23
CA LYS A 62 -0.90 18.16 4.84
C LYS A 62 -0.24 18.53 6.15
N GLU A 63 0.07 17.53 6.97
CA GLU A 63 0.77 17.73 8.24
C GLU A 63 2.20 18.19 8.00
N CYS A 64 2.89 17.59 7.05
CA CYS A 64 4.25 17.98 6.69
C CYS A 64 4.31 19.43 6.23
N LEU A 65 3.37 19.84 5.38
CA LEU A 65 3.27 21.21 4.92
C LEU A 65 2.98 22.16 6.06
N LYS A 66 2.06 21.77 6.95
CA LYS A 66 1.71 22.56 8.12
C LYS A 66 2.92 22.78 9.02
N GLU A 67 3.67 21.71 9.30
CA GLU A 67 4.89 21.81 10.11
C GLU A 67 5.93 22.69 9.46
N SER A 68 6.11 22.59 8.15
CA SER A 68 7.04 23.44 7.42
C SER A 68 6.67 24.90 7.53
N LEU A 69 5.38 25.21 7.41
CA LEU A 69 4.89 26.58 7.51
C LEU A 69 5.03 27.14 8.92
N GLU A 70 4.82 26.31 9.94
CA GLU A 70 4.93 26.73 11.33
C GLU A 70 6.39 26.93 11.76
N ASN A 71 7.30 26.10 11.23
CA ASN A 71 8.71 26.11 11.60
C ASN A 71 9.58 26.92 10.64
N GLY A 72 8.99 27.28 9.54
CA GLY A 72 9.73 27.90 8.51
C GLY A 72 9.71 29.38 8.49
#